data_882139664f6b2a1df2b67ab7a904b2b0
#
_entry.id   882139664f6b2a1df2b67ab7a904b2b0
#
_cell.length_a   1.000
_cell.length_b   1.000
_cell.length_c   1.000
_cell.angle_alpha   90.00
_cell.angle_beta   90.00
_cell.angle_gamma   90.00
#
_symmetry.space_group_name_H-M   'P 1'
#
loop_
_entity.id
_entity.type
_entity.pdbx_description
1 polymer ?
#
loop_
_entity_poly.entity_id
_entity_poly.type
_entity_poly.pdbx_seq_one_letter_code
_entity_poly.pdbx_strand_id
1 'polypeptide(L)'
;YPGERSFDYGMLPGEIRGENIAMIPTRQYIPGPYLSLQEVCEWAVSLWMSSAGHRANILEPRYTKTGVGVAFSEAGDYLYITQMFEGLY
;
A
#
# COMPACT_ATOMS: atom_id res chain seq x y z
N TYR A 1 -5.13 -8.46 -10.68
CA TYR A 1 -4.65 -7.46 -9.73
C TYR A 1 -5.14 -7.79 -8.33
N PRO A 2 -4.24 -7.98 -7.36
CA PRO A 2 -4.63 -8.48 -6.03
C PRO A 2 -5.65 -7.60 -5.30
N GLY A 3 -5.56 -6.29 -5.44
CA GLY A 3 -6.46 -5.38 -4.80
C GLY A 3 -7.88 -5.49 -5.31
N GLU A 4 -8.04 -5.77 -6.58
CA GLU A 4 -9.36 -5.93 -7.19
C GLU A 4 -10.12 -7.10 -6.56
N ARG A 5 -9.42 -8.16 -6.23
CA ARG A 5 -10.05 -9.32 -5.60
C ARG A 5 -10.60 -9.02 -4.22
N SER A 6 -9.97 -8.12 -3.49
CA SER A 6 -10.46 -7.76 -2.15
C SER A 6 -11.77 -6.98 -2.20
N PHE A 7 -12.04 -6.28 -3.30
CA PHE A 7 -13.30 -5.55 -3.48
C PHE A 7 -14.51 -6.46 -3.72
N ASP A 8 -14.26 -7.68 -4.19
CA ASP A 8 -15.33 -8.61 -4.51
C ASP A 8 -15.89 -9.33 -3.29
N TYR A 9 -15.23 -9.21 -2.15
CA TYR A 9 -15.60 -9.93 -0.94
C TYR A 9 -16.56 -9.16 -0.08
N GLY A 10 -17.83 -9.60 -0.09
CA GLY A 10 -18.79 -9.22 0.94
C GLY A 10 -18.91 -7.74 1.21
N MET A 11 -18.73 -6.90 0.20
CA MET A 11 -18.90 -5.47 0.36
C MET A 11 -20.36 -5.16 0.57
N LEU A 12 -20.69 -4.66 1.77
CA LEU A 12 -22.06 -4.34 2.14
C LEU A 12 -22.47 -2.98 1.60
N PRO A 13 -23.78 -2.73 1.42
CA PRO A 13 -24.25 -1.40 1.07
C PRO A 13 -23.76 -0.35 2.06
N GLY A 14 -23.26 0.77 1.55
CA GLY A 14 -22.70 1.83 2.39
C GLY A 14 -21.23 1.69 2.70
N GLU A 15 -20.61 0.55 2.40
CA GLU A 15 -19.17 0.38 2.56
C GLU A 15 -18.40 0.98 1.41
N ILE A 16 -17.23 1.52 1.73
CA ILE A 16 -16.25 1.95 0.72
C ILE A 16 -14.91 1.30 1.03
N ARG A 17 -14.13 1.06 0.00
CA ARG A 17 -12.80 0.46 0.11
C ARG A 17 -11.83 1.19 -0.81
N GLY A 18 -10.58 1.17 -0.43
CA GLY A 18 -9.51 1.71 -1.23
C GLY A 18 -8.21 0.96 -1.01
N GLU A 19 -7.22 1.28 -1.80
CA GLU A 19 -5.95 0.57 -1.78
C GLU A 19 -4.83 1.47 -2.28
N ASN A 20 -3.68 1.38 -1.62
CA ASN A 20 -2.43 1.95 -2.11
C ASN A 20 -1.41 0.83 -2.24
N ILE A 21 -0.66 0.82 -3.33
CA ILE A 21 0.42 -0.14 -3.55
C ILE A 21 1.71 0.62 -3.80
N ALA A 22 2.80 0.18 -3.19
CA ALA A 22 4.13 0.67 -3.47
C ALA A 22 5.03 -0.51 -3.86
N MET A 23 5.90 -0.30 -4.84
CA MET A 23 6.90 -1.25 -5.26
C MET A 23 8.26 -0.66 -4.94
N ILE A 24 8.97 -1.26 -3.98
CA ILE A 24 10.25 -0.76 -3.49
C ILE A 24 11.35 -1.70 -3.95
N PRO A 25 12.38 -1.21 -4.67
CA PRO A 25 13.52 -2.06 -5.03
C PRO A 25 14.28 -2.48 -3.78
N THR A 26 14.62 -3.77 -3.70
CA THR A 26 15.22 -4.32 -2.49
C THR A 26 16.70 -4.02 -2.38
N ARG A 27 17.44 -4.06 -3.48
CA ARG A 27 18.90 -3.85 -3.42
C ARG A 27 19.57 -3.38 -4.70
N GLN A 28 18.99 -3.60 -5.86
CA GLN A 28 19.76 -3.40 -7.08
C GLN A 28 20.02 -1.91 -7.41
N TYR A 29 19.29 -1.02 -6.81
CA TYR A 29 19.45 0.43 -7.01
C TYR A 29 19.89 1.16 -5.75
N ILE A 30 20.18 0.41 -4.67
CA ILE A 30 20.51 1.00 -3.38
C ILE A 30 21.92 0.51 -2.99
N PRO A 31 22.95 1.33 -3.12
CA PRO A 31 24.29 0.95 -2.69
C PRO A 31 24.40 0.93 -1.16
N GLY A 32 25.22 0.05 -0.63
CA GLY A 32 25.48 -0.04 0.78
C GLY A 32 24.55 -1.03 1.51
N PRO A 33 24.39 -0.88 2.82
CA PRO A 33 23.58 -1.80 3.61
C PRO A 33 22.11 -1.74 3.21
N TYR A 34 21.40 -2.84 3.41
CA TYR A 34 19.97 -2.92 3.11
C TYR A 34 19.18 -1.95 3.98
N LEU A 35 18.07 -1.46 3.43
CA LEU A 35 17.17 -0.62 4.19
C LEU A 35 16.55 -1.40 5.35
N SER A 36 16.35 -0.73 6.47
CA SER A 36 15.59 -1.28 7.58
C SER A 36 14.11 -1.32 7.20
N LEU A 37 13.33 -2.11 7.92
CA LEU A 37 11.88 -2.14 7.72
C LEU A 37 11.27 -0.75 7.90
N GLN A 38 11.74 -0.01 8.89
CA GLN A 38 11.25 1.36 9.11
C GLN A 38 11.52 2.26 7.90
N GLU A 39 12.71 2.21 7.34
CA GLU A 39 13.08 3.01 6.17
C GLU A 39 12.22 2.66 4.95
N VAL A 40 11.93 1.37 4.76
CA VAL A 40 11.07 0.90 3.68
C VAL A 40 9.65 1.44 3.85
N CYS A 41 9.12 1.40 5.07
CA CYS A 41 7.79 1.92 5.35
C CYS A 41 7.71 3.43 5.15
N GLU A 42 8.72 4.17 5.59
CA GLU A 42 8.80 5.61 5.39
C GLU A 42 8.85 5.96 3.91
N TRP A 43 9.61 5.20 3.14
CA TRP A 43 9.70 5.39 1.69
C TRP A 43 8.35 5.16 1.01
N ALA A 44 7.66 4.07 1.37
CA ALA A 44 6.35 3.76 0.82
C ALA A 44 5.34 4.89 1.09
N VAL A 45 5.29 5.38 2.32
CA VAL A 45 4.40 6.47 2.68
C VAL A 45 4.75 7.76 1.92
N SER A 46 6.04 8.06 1.76
CA SER A 46 6.49 9.21 0.99
C SER A 46 6.05 9.13 -0.46
N LEU A 47 6.14 7.95 -1.08
CA LEU A 47 5.69 7.72 -2.44
C LEU A 47 4.18 7.95 -2.56
N TRP A 48 3.42 7.41 -1.63
CA TRP A 48 1.97 7.59 -1.64
C TRP A 48 1.56 9.04 -1.41
N MET A 49 2.22 9.74 -0.50
CA MET A 49 1.90 11.14 -0.22
C MET A 49 2.29 12.09 -1.34
N SER A 50 3.23 11.69 -2.20
CA SER A 50 3.63 12.51 -3.36
C SER A 50 2.76 12.29 -4.59
N SER A 51 1.81 11.35 -4.54
CA SER A 51 0.88 11.09 -5.63
C SER A 51 -0.52 11.50 -5.20
N ALA A 52 -1.19 12.34 -5.99
CA ALA A 52 -2.51 12.86 -5.64
C ALA A 52 -3.53 11.76 -5.35
N GLY A 53 -3.57 10.73 -6.18
CA GLY A 53 -4.52 9.62 -5.99
C GLY A 53 -4.26 8.80 -4.74
N HIS A 54 -3.00 8.45 -4.50
CA HIS A 54 -2.62 7.69 -3.32
C HIS A 54 -2.81 8.51 -2.04
N ARG A 55 -2.43 9.79 -2.09
CA ARG A 55 -2.61 10.69 -0.95
C ARG A 55 -4.09 10.85 -0.60
N ALA A 56 -4.96 10.93 -1.61
CA ALA A 56 -6.39 11.05 -1.40
C ALA A 56 -6.94 9.85 -0.60
N ASN A 57 -6.43 8.65 -0.86
CA ASN A 57 -6.83 7.47 -0.09
C ASN A 57 -6.42 7.59 1.38
N ILE A 58 -5.21 8.04 1.65
CA ILE A 58 -4.73 8.19 3.03
C ILE A 58 -5.54 9.25 3.78
N LEU A 59 -5.91 10.32 3.11
CA LEU A 59 -6.60 11.46 3.72
C LEU A 59 -8.12 11.35 3.68
N GLU A 60 -8.67 10.26 3.12
CA GLU A 60 -10.11 10.08 2.99
C GLU A 60 -10.75 9.89 4.37
N PRO A 61 -11.58 10.84 4.85
CA PRO A 61 -12.11 10.78 6.20
C PRO A 61 -13.13 9.66 6.43
N ARG A 62 -13.66 9.07 5.37
CA ARG A 62 -14.63 7.98 5.49
C ARG A 62 -13.97 6.63 5.75
N TYR A 63 -12.67 6.52 5.52
CA TYR A 63 -11.95 5.30 5.87
C TYR A 63 -11.66 5.28 7.36
N THR A 64 -12.09 4.22 8.02
CA THR A 64 -11.96 4.05 9.48
C THR A 64 -11.05 2.89 9.86
N LYS A 65 -10.71 2.04 8.90
CA LYS A 65 -9.84 0.88 9.12
C LYS A 65 -8.79 0.81 8.04
N THR A 66 -7.61 0.38 8.40
CA THR A 66 -6.53 0.15 7.47
C THR A 66 -5.75 -1.10 7.86
N GLY A 67 -5.21 -1.78 6.87
CA GLY A 67 -4.34 -2.92 7.05
C GLY A 67 -3.20 -2.86 6.05
N VAL A 68 -2.07 -3.45 6.37
CA VAL A 68 -0.89 -3.43 5.52
C VAL A 68 -0.41 -4.86 5.28
N GLY A 69 -0.15 -5.18 4.03
CA GLY A 69 0.45 -6.43 3.62
C GLY A 69 1.77 -6.18 2.90
N VAL A 70 2.69 -7.12 3.01
CA VAL A 70 4.01 -7.03 2.40
C VAL A 70 4.31 -8.33 1.70
N ALA A 71 4.83 -8.26 0.48
CA ALA A 71 5.24 -9.43 -0.27
C ALA A 71 6.44 -9.12 -1.16
N PHE A 72 7.34 -10.08 -1.31
CA PHE A 72 8.44 -9.94 -2.26
C PHE A 72 7.97 -10.36 -3.65
N SER A 73 8.58 -9.76 -4.67
CA SER A 73 8.43 -10.27 -6.03
C SER A 73 9.05 -11.66 -6.11
N GLU A 74 8.66 -12.43 -7.11
CA GLU A 74 9.16 -13.79 -7.30
C GLU A 74 10.67 -13.87 -7.35
N ALA A 75 11.31 -12.92 -8.03
CA ALA A 75 12.76 -12.85 -8.13
C ALA A 75 13.44 -12.22 -6.91
N GLY A 76 12.67 -11.64 -5.99
CA GLY A 76 13.21 -10.96 -4.81
C GLY A 76 13.77 -9.57 -5.08
N ASP A 77 13.56 -9.01 -6.29
CA ASP A 77 14.09 -7.71 -6.70
C ASP A 77 13.33 -6.55 -6.06
N TYR A 78 12.07 -6.78 -5.76
CA TYR A 78 11.17 -5.74 -5.27
C TYR A 78 10.38 -6.24 -4.08
N LEU A 79 10.03 -5.30 -3.24
CA LEU A 79 9.10 -5.50 -2.14
C LEU A 79 7.82 -4.75 -2.48
N TYR A 80 6.70 -5.44 -2.46
CA TYR A 80 5.38 -4.84 -2.65
C TYR A 80 4.76 -4.58 -1.29
N ILE A 81 4.33 -3.35 -1.08
CA ILE A 81 3.64 -2.96 0.14
C ILE A 81 2.24 -2.50 -0.26
N THR A 82 1.24 -3.16 0.29
CA THR A 82 -0.16 -2.86 0.00
C THR A 82 -0.83 -2.33 1.25
N GLN A 83 -1.47 -1.19 1.14
CA GLN A 83 -2.29 -0.64 2.20
C GLN A 83 -3.75 -0.70 1.76
N MET A 84 -4.57 -1.37 2.58
CA MET A 84 -6.00 -1.51 2.32
C MET A 84 -6.76 -0.59 3.26
N PHE A 85 -7.85 -0.03 2.78
CA PHE A 85 -8.71 0.87 3.54
C PHE A 85 -10.15 0.40 3.48
N GLU A 86 -10.87 0.57 4.57
CA GLU A 86 -12.31 0.34 4.64
C GLU A 86 -12.99 1.45 5.41
N GLY A 87 -14.21 1.75 5.06
CA GLY A 87 -15.02 2.71 5.79
C GLY A 87 -16.47 2.66 5.35
N LEU A 88 -17.22 3.65 5.80
CA LEU A 88 -18.63 3.82 5.45
C LEU A 88 -18.85 5.23 4.89
N TYR A 89 -19.71 5.34 3.92
CA TYR A 89 -20.10 6.66 3.43
C TYR A 89 -21.48 7.07 3.90
#